data_6bc09d315254bea6b6e8aa3bdfde8e88
#
_entry.id   6bc09d315254bea6b6e8aa3bdfde8e88
#
_cell.length_a   1.000
_cell.length_b   1.000
_cell.length_c   1.000
_cell.angle_alpha   90.00
_cell.angle_beta   90.00
_cell.angle_gamma   90.00
#
_symmetry.space_group_name_H-M   'P 1'
#
loop_
_entity.id
_entity.type
_entity.pdbx_description
1 polymer ?
#
loop_
_entity_poly.entity_id
_entity_poly.type
_entity_poly.pdbx_seq_one_letter_code
_entity_poly.pdbx_strand_id
1 'polypeptide(L)'
;YMTGNKSVVNAMGVYENRTKDPLDDPKVETAAEILSRSKKMSYGMVTTAAVTDATPAAVTAHTRRRGEQNYIAADFLSRRNPPKVVMGGGAQFFLPLQTPGSKRKDDRNLIQEFKDKGYQFAGTKTELNALNGDQPILGLFTMNHMNVYMDREFLPKNSKVLKGFTDQPGLLDMTKKAVSVLEKNPNGFFLMSEGGSIDKQLHT
;
A
#
# COMPACT_ATOMS: atom_id res chain seq x y z
N TYR A 1 -8.91 -7.70 -11.84
CA TYR A 1 -7.79 -8.00 -12.74
C TYR A 1 -6.70 -8.85 -12.07
N MET A 2 -6.47 -8.72 -10.76
CA MET A 2 -5.40 -9.43 -10.05
C MET A 2 -5.62 -10.94 -9.88
N THR A 3 -6.86 -11.43 -9.97
CA THR A 3 -7.19 -12.87 -9.80
C THR A 3 -7.58 -13.56 -11.10
N GLY A 4 -7.81 -12.79 -12.18
CA GLY A 4 -8.38 -13.33 -13.42
C GLY A 4 -9.85 -13.79 -13.29
N ASN A 5 -10.48 -13.59 -12.14
CA ASN A 5 -11.85 -14.01 -11.84
C ASN A 5 -12.77 -12.82 -11.64
N LYS A 6 -14.05 -12.98 -11.98
CA LYS A 6 -15.09 -12.04 -11.57
C LYS A 6 -15.35 -12.18 -10.06
N SER A 7 -15.66 -11.08 -9.41
CA SER A 7 -16.07 -11.03 -8.01
C SER A 7 -17.20 -10.01 -7.85
N VAL A 8 -17.71 -9.86 -6.65
CA VAL A 8 -18.75 -8.86 -6.35
C VAL A 8 -18.15 -7.46 -6.23
N VAL A 9 -19.01 -6.47 -6.33
CA VAL A 9 -18.62 -5.05 -6.17
C VAL A 9 -17.94 -4.84 -4.80
N ASN A 10 -16.86 -4.09 -4.78
CA ASN A 10 -16.04 -3.79 -3.60
C ASN A 10 -15.23 -4.96 -3.01
N ALA A 11 -15.26 -6.15 -3.62
CA ALA A 11 -14.44 -7.27 -3.17
C ALA A 11 -13.04 -7.29 -3.80
N MET A 12 -12.10 -7.87 -3.10
CA MET A 12 -10.72 -8.07 -3.53
C MET A 12 -10.26 -9.48 -3.14
N GLY A 13 -9.76 -10.25 -4.09
CA GLY A 13 -9.14 -11.54 -3.84
C GLY A 13 -10.00 -12.59 -3.13
N VAL A 14 -11.33 -12.53 -3.27
CA VAL A 14 -12.26 -13.48 -2.65
C VAL A 14 -13.41 -13.85 -3.58
N TYR A 15 -13.99 -15.03 -3.35
CA TYR A 15 -15.33 -15.38 -3.81
C TYR A 15 -16.32 -15.07 -2.68
N GLU A 16 -17.41 -14.32 -2.99
CA GLU A 16 -18.44 -14.04 -2.01
C GLU A 16 -19.13 -15.34 -1.57
N ASN A 17 -19.20 -15.56 -0.27
CA ASN A 17 -20.10 -16.52 0.35
C ASN A 17 -21.40 -15.84 0.80
N ARG A 18 -22.28 -16.56 1.54
CA ARG A 18 -23.57 -16.04 1.99
C ARG A 18 -23.56 -15.54 3.44
N THR A 19 -22.38 -15.47 4.08
CA THR A 19 -22.27 -15.01 5.46
C THR A 19 -22.34 -13.48 5.53
N LYS A 20 -22.49 -12.95 6.75
CA LYS A 20 -22.46 -11.49 6.97
C LYS A 20 -21.04 -10.96 7.21
N ASP A 21 -20.07 -11.85 7.53
CA ASP A 21 -18.69 -11.47 7.78
C ASP A 21 -17.95 -11.23 6.45
N PRO A 22 -17.42 -10.03 6.20
CA PRO A 22 -16.68 -9.75 4.97
C PRO A 22 -15.27 -10.35 4.94
N LEU A 23 -14.84 -11.02 6.01
CA LEU A 23 -13.48 -11.53 6.16
C LEU A 23 -13.38 -13.06 6.13
N ASP A 24 -14.52 -13.78 6.11
CA ASP A 24 -14.59 -15.23 6.06
C ASP A 24 -14.79 -15.81 4.67
N ASP A 25 -14.80 -14.96 3.64
CA ASP A 25 -14.96 -15.38 2.25
C ASP A 25 -13.79 -16.26 1.76
N PRO A 26 -14.05 -17.26 0.89
CA PRO A 26 -13.00 -18.06 0.27
C PRO A 26 -11.99 -17.19 -0.48
N LYS A 27 -10.72 -17.25 -0.09
CA LYS A 27 -9.64 -16.48 -0.71
C LYS A 27 -9.26 -17.06 -2.07
N VAL A 28 -9.00 -16.16 -3.02
CA VAL A 28 -8.50 -16.47 -4.36
C VAL A 28 -7.11 -15.88 -4.50
N GLU A 29 -6.09 -16.71 -4.75
CA GLU A 29 -4.74 -16.22 -4.96
C GLU A 29 -4.68 -15.15 -6.06
N THR A 30 -3.98 -14.08 -5.78
CA THR A 30 -3.69 -13.05 -6.76
C THR A 30 -2.52 -13.44 -7.66
N ALA A 31 -2.38 -12.78 -8.81
CA ALA A 31 -1.23 -12.99 -9.71
C ALA A 31 0.11 -12.79 -8.97
N ALA A 32 0.21 -11.77 -8.09
CA ALA A 32 1.41 -11.52 -7.29
C ALA A 32 1.72 -12.67 -6.33
N GLU A 33 0.71 -13.20 -5.65
CA GLU A 33 0.87 -14.35 -4.74
C GLU A 33 1.27 -15.63 -5.49
N ILE A 34 0.61 -15.90 -6.64
CA ILE A 34 0.96 -17.05 -7.49
C ILE A 34 2.41 -16.95 -7.96
N LEU A 35 2.84 -15.80 -8.48
CA LEU A 35 4.21 -15.59 -8.95
C LEU A 35 5.22 -15.72 -7.80
N SER A 36 4.90 -15.17 -6.63
CA SER A 36 5.76 -15.30 -5.45
C SER A 36 5.87 -16.74 -4.97
N ARG A 37 4.77 -17.48 -4.95
CA ARG A 37 4.75 -18.88 -4.51
C ARG A 37 5.42 -19.83 -5.53
N SER A 38 5.05 -19.71 -6.82
CA SER A 38 5.45 -20.67 -7.85
C SER A 38 6.81 -20.36 -8.49
N LYS A 39 7.16 -19.08 -8.62
CA LYS A 39 8.37 -18.61 -9.27
C LYS A 39 9.40 -17.99 -8.31
N LYS A 40 9.06 -17.87 -7.02
CA LYS A 40 9.87 -17.20 -5.98
C LYS A 40 10.19 -15.74 -6.33
N MET A 41 9.34 -15.10 -7.11
CA MET A 41 9.46 -13.69 -7.46
C MET A 41 9.16 -12.81 -6.26
N SER A 42 9.84 -11.66 -6.15
CA SER A 42 9.45 -10.59 -5.24
C SER A 42 8.26 -9.81 -5.81
N TYR A 43 7.48 -9.16 -4.95
CA TYR A 43 6.44 -8.26 -5.43
C TYR A 43 6.27 -7.04 -4.55
N GLY A 44 5.67 -6.00 -5.13
CA GLY A 44 5.39 -4.76 -4.43
C GLY A 44 4.29 -3.95 -5.09
N MET A 45 3.89 -2.89 -4.38
CA MET A 45 2.90 -1.93 -4.84
C MET A 45 3.33 -0.50 -4.52
N VAL A 46 3.09 0.40 -5.46
CA VAL A 46 3.34 1.83 -5.36
C VAL A 46 2.12 2.58 -5.87
N THR A 47 1.65 3.57 -5.13
CA THR A 47 0.46 4.35 -5.52
C THR A 47 0.55 5.79 -5.03
N THR A 48 -0.12 6.72 -5.70
CA THR A 48 -0.40 8.06 -5.16
C THR A 48 -1.70 8.12 -4.36
N ALA A 49 -2.44 7.02 -4.26
CA ALA A 49 -3.56 6.85 -3.33
C ALA A 49 -3.09 6.37 -1.95
N ALA A 50 -4.02 6.08 -1.05
CA ALA A 50 -3.73 5.29 0.15
C ALA A 50 -3.38 3.85 -0.26
N VAL A 51 -2.35 3.25 0.33
CA VAL A 51 -1.93 1.87 0.01
C VAL A 51 -3.01 0.82 0.32
N THR A 52 -3.98 1.16 1.16
CA THR A 52 -5.14 0.34 1.50
C THR A 52 -6.34 0.56 0.57
N ASP A 53 -6.24 1.48 -0.42
CA ASP A 53 -7.29 1.64 -1.42
C ASP A 53 -7.37 0.41 -2.34
N ALA A 54 -8.48 0.25 -3.03
CA ALA A 54 -8.84 -1.00 -3.70
C ALA A 54 -7.78 -1.49 -4.70
N THR A 55 -7.23 -0.60 -5.53
CA THR A 55 -6.28 -0.98 -6.58
C THR A 55 -4.95 -1.50 -5.99
N PRO A 56 -4.24 -0.76 -5.11
CA PRO A 56 -3.02 -1.28 -4.51
C PRO A 56 -3.31 -2.46 -3.57
N ALA A 57 -4.38 -2.41 -2.80
CA ALA A 57 -4.73 -3.51 -1.89
C ALA A 57 -5.01 -4.82 -2.62
N ALA A 58 -5.65 -4.79 -3.81
CA ALA A 58 -5.98 -5.99 -4.59
C ALA A 58 -4.75 -6.78 -5.05
N VAL A 59 -3.55 -6.24 -4.92
CA VAL A 59 -2.31 -6.98 -5.21
C VAL A 59 -2.18 -8.22 -4.31
N THR A 60 -2.61 -8.12 -3.03
CA THR A 60 -2.44 -9.21 -2.06
C THR A 60 -3.48 -9.26 -0.94
N ALA A 61 -4.41 -8.31 -0.84
CA ALA A 61 -5.43 -8.32 0.21
C ALA A 61 -6.67 -9.15 -0.21
N HIS A 62 -7.33 -9.74 0.79
CA HIS A 62 -8.50 -10.59 0.60
C HIS A 62 -9.63 -10.17 1.53
N THR A 63 -10.63 -9.51 0.95
CA THR A 63 -11.85 -9.10 1.67
C THR A 63 -12.98 -8.84 0.69
N ARG A 64 -14.22 -9.12 1.10
CA ARG A 64 -15.42 -8.73 0.35
C ARG A 64 -15.68 -7.22 0.37
N ARG A 65 -15.06 -6.48 1.30
CA ARG A 65 -15.30 -5.05 1.49
C ARG A 65 -14.01 -4.22 1.46
N ARG A 66 -13.82 -3.45 0.41
CA ARG A 66 -12.69 -2.49 0.30
C ARG A 66 -12.63 -1.47 1.44
N GLY A 67 -13.72 -1.27 2.18
CA GLY A 67 -13.79 -0.39 3.35
C GLY A 67 -13.11 -0.95 4.60
N GLU A 68 -12.76 -2.24 4.62
CA GLU A 68 -12.05 -2.88 5.74
C GLU A 68 -10.56 -2.51 5.77
N GLN A 69 -10.26 -1.20 5.69
CA GLN A 69 -8.88 -0.72 5.51
C GLN A 69 -7.96 -1.04 6.69
N ASN A 70 -8.50 -1.15 7.91
CA ASN A 70 -7.72 -1.60 9.07
C ASN A 70 -7.26 -3.06 8.94
N TYR A 71 -8.15 -3.91 8.42
CA TYR A 71 -7.82 -5.30 8.11
C TYR A 71 -6.81 -5.36 6.96
N ILE A 72 -7.06 -4.65 5.86
CA ILE A 72 -6.20 -4.62 4.68
C ILE A 72 -4.76 -4.24 5.05
N ALA A 73 -4.57 -3.19 5.86
CA ALA A 73 -3.26 -2.75 6.31
C ALA A 73 -2.50 -3.85 7.09
N ALA A 74 -3.21 -4.58 7.96
CA ALA A 74 -2.64 -5.69 8.72
C ALA A 74 -2.43 -6.94 7.84
N ASP A 75 -3.31 -7.15 6.87
CA ASP A 75 -3.30 -8.32 6.00
C ASP A 75 -2.04 -8.38 5.11
N PHE A 76 -1.44 -7.24 4.77
CA PHE A 76 -0.16 -7.19 4.04
C PHE A 76 0.96 -7.99 4.73
N LEU A 77 1.02 -7.98 6.07
CA LEU A 77 2.01 -8.75 6.83
C LEU A 77 1.62 -10.20 7.10
N SER A 78 0.35 -10.56 6.91
CA SER A 78 -0.16 -11.89 7.21
C SER A 78 0.16 -12.93 6.13
N ARG A 79 0.68 -12.48 4.99
CA ARG A 79 1.00 -13.34 3.87
C ARG A 79 2.19 -14.24 4.17
N ARG A 80 2.20 -15.45 3.61
CA ARG A 80 3.37 -16.35 3.65
C ARG A 80 4.61 -15.67 3.07
N ASN A 81 4.44 -14.95 1.97
CA ASN A 81 5.45 -14.14 1.32
C ASN A 81 4.89 -12.71 1.24
N PRO A 82 5.13 -11.82 2.21
CA PRO A 82 4.59 -10.49 2.19
C PRO A 82 5.24 -9.60 1.10
N PRO A 83 4.56 -8.55 0.62
CA PRO A 83 5.09 -7.64 -0.38
C PRO A 83 6.40 -7.01 0.09
N LYS A 84 7.44 -7.01 -0.73
CA LYS A 84 8.74 -6.37 -0.40
C LYS A 84 8.68 -4.86 -0.43
N VAL A 85 7.72 -4.28 -1.13
CA VAL A 85 7.52 -2.83 -1.24
C VAL A 85 6.04 -2.51 -1.10
N VAL A 86 5.73 -1.60 -0.17
CA VAL A 86 4.42 -0.99 0.02
C VAL A 86 4.64 0.51 0.16
N MET A 87 4.30 1.31 -0.86
CA MET A 87 4.53 2.76 -0.82
C MET A 87 3.35 3.56 -1.36
N GLY A 88 2.99 4.63 -0.61
CA GLY A 88 1.91 5.54 -0.97
C GLY A 88 1.45 6.41 0.20
N GLY A 89 0.18 6.79 0.19
CA GLY A 89 -0.48 7.42 1.34
C GLY A 89 -1.09 6.37 2.29
N GLY A 90 -1.90 6.83 3.25
CA GLY A 90 -2.72 5.96 4.09
C GLY A 90 -2.17 5.65 5.47
N ALA A 91 -1.21 6.43 5.98
CA ALA A 91 -0.64 6.24 7.32
C ALA A 91 -1.70 6.14 8.43
N GLN A 92 -2.87 6.75 8.25
CA GLN A 92 -3.97 6.69 9.21
C GLN A 92 -4.46 5.27 9.57
N PHE A 93 -4.18 4.27 8.73
CA PHE A 93 -4.56 2.88 8.97
C PHE A 93 -3.43 2.02 9.55
N PHE A 94 -2.26 2.63 9.78
CA PHE A 94 -1.07 1.97 10.32
C PHE A 94 -0.69 2.46 11.72
N LEU A 95 -1.23 3.61 12.14
CA LEU A 95 -0.93 4.25 13.42
C LEU A 95 -1.91 3.80 14.51
N PRO A 96 -1.49 3.63 15.78
CA PRO A 96 -2.37 3.28 16.89
C PRO A 96 -3.57 4.23 17.03
N LEU A 97 -4.69 3.75 17.55
CA LEU A 97 -5.91 4.52 17.76
C LEU A 97 -5.66 5.88 18.45
N GLN A 98 -4.78 5.93 19.44
CA GLN A 98 -4.49 7.14 20.22
C GLN A 98 -3.65 8.17 19.46
N THR A 99 -3.12 7.83 18.28
CA THR A 99 -2.33 8.78 17.47
C THR A 99 -3.26 9.76 16.76
N PRO A 100 -3.04 11.09 16.86
CA PRO A 100 -3.85 12.07 16.15
C PRO A 100 -3.92 11.77 14.65
N GLY A 101 -5.15 11.72 14.12
CA GLY A 101 -5.41 11.43 12.70
C GLY A 101 -5.48 9.94 12.37
N SER A 102 -5.22 9.02 13.31
CA SER A 102 -5.44 7.59 13.11
C SER A 102 -6.92 7.27 12.83
N LYS A 103 -7.13 6.28 11.98
CA LYS A 103 -8.44 5.65 11.69
C LYS A 103 -8.48 4.18 12.13
N ARG A 104 -7.45 3.71 12.84
CA ARG A 104 -7.51 2.38 13.45
C ARG A 104 -8.52 2.33 14.57
N LYS A 105 -9.06 1.13 14.81
CA LYS A 105 -10.02 0.85 15.89
C LYS A 105 -9.35 0.10 17.06
N ASP A 106 -8.03 -0.07 16.98
CA ASP A 106 -7.19 -0.78 17.95
C ASP A 106 -5.88 -0.01 18.18
N ASP A 107 -5.12 -0.40 19.19
CA ASP A 107 -3.86 0.23 19.56
C ASP A 107 -2.63 -0.38 18.84
N ARG A 108 -2.84 -1.18 17.79
CA ARG A 108 -1.73 -1.73 17.02
C ARG A 108 -0.95 -0.63 16.30
N ASN A 109 0.36 -0.69 16.41
CA ASN A 109 1.29 0.11 15.63
C ASN A 109 1.83 -0.73 14.46
N LEU A 110 1.13 -0.71 13.33
CA LEU A 110 1.54 -1.52 12.19
C LEU A 110 2.88 -1.06 11.61
N ILE A 111 3.24 0.22 11.73
CA ILE A 111 4.58 0.70 11.30
C ILE A 111 5.66 -0.03 12.10
N GLN A 112 5.47 -0.17 13.42
CA GLN A 112 6.42 -0.91 14.24
C GLN A 112 6.41 -2.41 13.91
N GLU A 113 5.24 -3.01 13.70
CA GLU A 113 5.14 -4.42 13.29
C GLU A 113 5.86 -4.70 11.96
N PHE A 114 5.79 -3.77 10.99
CA PHE A 114 6.57 -3.87 9.74
C PHE A 114 8.07 -3.79 10.02
N LYS A 115 8.52 -2.84 10.87
CA LYS A 115 9.94 -2.74 11.28
C LYS A 115 10.43 -4.02 11.96
N ASP A 116 9.63 -4.60 12.84
CA ASP A 116 9.93 -5.86 13.54
C ASP A 116 10.05 -7.05 12.56
N LYS A 117 9.42 -6.95 11.41
CA LYS A 117 9.56 -7.89 10.28
C LYS A 117 10.71 -7.55 9.32
N GLY A 118 11.56 -6.58 9.67
CA GLY A 118 12.75 -6.20 8.91
C GLY A 118 12.49 -5.19 7.79
N TYR A 119 11.35 -4.50 7.78
CA TYR A 119 11.12 -3.42 6.81
C TYR A 119 11.80 -2.14 7.26
N GLN A 120 12.42 -1.44 6.32
CA GLN A 120 12.75 -0.03 6.47
C GLN A 120 11.49 0.81 6.31
N PHE A 121 11.39 1.90 7.06
CA PHE A 121 10.26 2.82 7.00
C PHE A 121 10.70 4.18 6.49
N ALA A 122 9.88 4.79 5.63
CA ALA A 122 10.02 6.18 5.22
C ALA A 122 8.66 6.89 5.28
N GLY A 123 8.60 8.03 5.95
CA GLY A 123 7.43 8.93 5.99
C GLY A 123 7.60 10.17 5.10
N THR A 124 8.81 10.40 4.56
CA THR A 124 9.13 11.54 3.71
C THR A 124 9.96 11.13 2.50
N LYS A 125 10.02 12.01 1.48
CA LYS A 125 10.91 11.81 0.31
C LYS A 125 12.39 11.78 0.72
N THR A 126 12.79 12.65 1.65
CA THR A 126 14.15 12.69 2.16
C THR A 126 14.52 11.36 2.82
N GLU A 127 13.66 10.84 3.70
CA GLU A 127 13.89 9.52 4.32
C GLU A 127 13.92 8.41 3.26
N LEU A 128 12.99 8.40 2.29
CA LEU A 128 12.96 7.41 1.22
C LEU A 128 14.28 7.37 0.44
N ASN A 129 14.83 8.56 0.12
CA ASN A 129 16.09 8.66 -0.60
C ASN A 129 17.28 8.11 0.21
N ALA A 130 17.25 8.26 1.54
CA ALA A 130 18.28 7.78 2.43
C ALA A 130 18.31 6.25 2.62
N LEU A 131 17.22 5.54 2.27
CA LEU A 131 17.19 4.08 2.36
C LEU A 131 18.15 3.44 1.34
N ASN A 132 18.86 2.40 1.76
CA ASN A 132 19.83 1.69 0.92
C ASN A 132 19.20 0.70 -0.08
N GLY A 133 17.90 0.38 0.07
CA GLY A 133 17.20 -0.55 -0.80
C GLY A 133 17.56 -2.03 -0.64
N ASP A 134 18.26 -2.41 0.44
CA ASP A 134 18.65 -3.80 0.70
C ASP A 134 17.58 -4.59 1.47
N GLN A 135 16.66 -3.88 2.09
CA GLN A 135 15.57 -4.44 2.89
C GLN A 135 14.21 -4.10 2.27
N PRO A 136 13.15 -4.83 2.63
CA PRO A 136 11.79 -4.45 2.28
C PRO A 136 11.48 -3.03 2.76
N ILE A 137 10.59 -2.32 2.05
CA ILE A 137 10.24 -0.93 2.35
C ILE A 137 8.75 -0.78 2.60
N LEU A 138 8.40 -0.11 3.70
CA LEU A 138 7.11 0.53 3.95
C LEU A 138 7.29 2.05 3.84
N GLY A 139 6.64 2.68 2.86
CA GLY A 139 6.64 4.14 2.69
C GLY A 139 5.22 4.70 2.82
N LEU A 140 4.97 5.55 3.83
CA LEU A 140 3.66 6.14 4.08
C LEU A 140 3.80 7.66 4.18
N PHE A 141 3.52 8.37 3.10
CA PHE A 141 3.90 9.78 2.92
C PHE A 141 2.81 10.78 3.27
N THR A 142 1.58 10.31 3.55
CA THR A 142 0.44 11.13 3.98
C THR A 142 -0.52 10.30 4.82
N MET A 143 -1.40 10.98 5.59
CA MET A 143 -2.42 10.27 6.38
C MET A 143 -3.44 9.54 5.51
N ASN A 144 -3.86 10.15 4.38
CA ASN A 144 -4.82 9.57 3.42
C ASN A 144 -4.17 9.45 2.04
N HIS A 145 -4.87 9.82 0.95
CA HIS A 145 -4.27 9.90 -0.39
C HIS A 145 -3.17 10.95 -0.44
N MET A 146 -2.16 10.72 -1.26
CA MET A 146 -1.10 11.71 -1.49
C MET A 146 -1.66 12.95 -2.20
N ASN A 147 -1.03 14.09 -1.98
CA ASN A 147 -1.40 15.31 -2.68
C ASN A 147 -1.10 15.20 -4.18
N VAL A 148 -1.91 15.86 -4.99
CA VAL A 148 -1.69 15.89 -6.44
C VAL A 148 -0.38 16.58 -6.79
N TYR A 149 0.18 16.23 -7.95
CA TYR A 149 1.46 16.76 -8.41
C TYR A 149 1.49 18.30 -8.39
N MET A 150 0.42 18.94 -8.89
CA MET A 150 0.33 20.41 -8.94
C MET A 150 0.48 21.05 -7.55
N ASP A 151 -0.20 20.52 -6.52
CA ASP A 151 -0.10 21.08 -5.18
C ASP A 151 1.32 20.95 -4.62
N ARG A 152 1.98 19.82 -4.86
CA ARG A 152 3.34 19.57 -4.36
C ARG A 152 4.39 20.43 -5.06
N GLU A 153 4.27 20.63 -6.36
CA GLU A 153 5.26 21.39 -7.13
C GLU A 153 5.06 22.92 -7.05
N PHE A 154 3.79 23.37 -7.10
CA PHE A 154 3.49 24.82 -7.13
C PHE A 154 3.18 25.40 -5.75
N LEU A 155 2.81 24.57 -4.77
CA LEU A 155 2.51 24.98 -3.41
C LEU A 155 3.35 24.23 -2.33
N PRO A 156 4.66 23.98 -2.56
CA PRO A 156 5.45 23.06 -1.72
C PRO A 156 5.61 23.56 -0.28
N LYS A 157 5.44 24.85 0.00
CA LYS A 157 5.50 25.44 1.33
C LYS A 157 4.12 25.68 1.98
N ASN A 158 3.04 25.35 1.26
CA ASN A 158 1.69 25.56 1.77
C ASN A 158 1.25 24.36 2.63
N SER A 159 1.57 24.42 3.93
CA SER A 159 1.23 23.38 4.88
C SER A 159 -0.29 23.16 5.05
N LYS A 160 -1.12 24.16 4.76
CA LYS A 160 -2.59 24.02 4.79
C LYS A 160 -3.08 23.13 3.66
N VAL A 161 -2.58 23.32 2.44
CA VAL A 161 -2.91 22.48 1.26
C VAL A 161 -2.32 21.09 1.43
N LEU A 162 -1.04 21.01 1.80
CA LEU A 162 -0.33 19.74 1.97
C LEU A 162 -0.57 19.07 3.33
N LYS A 163 -1.42 19.66 4.19
CA LYS A 163 -1.76 19.12 5.52
C LYS A 163 -0.54 18.74 6.37
N GLY A 164 0.54 19.54 6.27
CA GLY A 164 1.79 19.30 6.97
C GLY A 164 2.76 18.31 6.28
N PHE A 165 2.33 17.62 5.23
CA PHE A 165 3.16 16.65 4.49
C PHE A 165 3.85 17.33 3.30
N THR A 166 4.81 18.20 3.57
CA THR A 166 5.47 19.04 2.54
C THR A 166 6.60 18.33 1.81
N ASP A 167 7.10 17.21 2.31
CA ASP A 167 8.19 16.42 1.73
C ASP A 167 7.67 15.05 1.25
N GLN A 168 6.83 15.06 0.21
CA GLN A 168 6.28 13.85 -0.39
C GLN A 168 7.06 13.46 -1.65
N PRO A 169 7.39 12.16 -1.85
CA PRO A 169 7.95 11.69 -3.12
C PRO A 169 6.91 11.73 -4.25
N GLY A 170 7.38 11.82 -5.48
CA GLY A 170 6.53 11.58 -6.65
C GLY A 170 6.35 10.09 -6.95
N LEU A 171 5.39 9.76 -7.83
CA LEU A 171 5.22 8.38 -8.30
C LEU A 171 6.51 7.84 -8.93
N LEU A 172 7.22 8.68 -9.68
CA LEU A 172 8.51 8.32 -10.29
C LEU A 172 9.57 7.98 -9.23
N ASP A 173 9.69 8.80 -8.17
CA ASP A 173 10.66 8.56 -7.08
C ASP A 173 10.38 7.21 -6.40
N MET A 174 9.11 6.98 -6.05
CA MET A 174 8.66 5.73 -5.42
C MET A 174 8.88 4.52 -6.33
N THR A 175 8.53 4.64 -7.62
CA THR A 175 8.69 3.54 -8.58
C THR A 175 10.17 3.19 -8.79
N LYS A 176 11.06 4.18 -8.93
CA LYS A 176 12.51 3.94 -9.02
C LYS A 176 13.04 3.21 -7.77
N LYS A 177 12.65 3.65 -6.58
CA LYS A 177 13.04 3.00 -5.32
C LYS A 177 12.48 1.57 -5.24
N ALA A 178 11.23 1.35 -5.66
CA ALA A 178 10.62 0.02 -5.70
C ALA A 178 11.41 -0.94 -6.60
N VAL A 179 11.74 -0.50 -7.81
CA VAL A 179 12.54 -1.30 -8.75
C VAL A 179 13.90 -1.64 -8.14
N SER A 180 14.63 -0.66 -7.55
CA SER A 180 15.94 -0.90 -6.95
C SER A 180 15.95 -1.93 -5.81
N VAL A 181 14.81 -2.11 -5.13
CA VAL A 181 14.63 -3.16 -4.11
C VAL A 181 14.29 -4.49 -4.75
N LEU A 182 13.34 -4.48 -5.70
CA LEU A 182 12.73 -5.70 -6.24
C LEU A 182 13.64 -6.41 -7.25
N GLU A 183 14.44 -5.67 -8.04
CA GLU A 183 15.36 -6.21 -9.05
C GLU A 183 16.48 -7.07 -8.47
N LYS A 184 16.75 -6.95 -7.17
CA LYS A 184 17.73 -7.79 -6.46
C LYS A 184 17.33 -9.25 -6.37
N ASN A 185 16.06 -9.58 -6.60
CA ASN A 185 15.62 -10.96 -6.65
C ASN A 185 15.99 -11.59 -8.01
N PRO A 186 16.87 -12.60 -8.05
CA PRO A 186 17.30 -13.23 -9.29
C PRO A 186 16.16 -13.95 -10.05
N ASN A 187 15.05 -14.24 -9.38
CA ASN A 187 13.86 -14.83 -9.99
C ASN A 187 12.92 -13.77 -10.61
N GLY A 188 13.31 -12.50 -10.57
CA GLY A 188 12.48 -11.38 -11.05
C GLY A 188 11.46 -10.87 -10.04
N PHE A 189 10.61 -9.98 -10.50
CA PHE A 189 9.61 -9.34 -9.63
C PHE A 189 8.31 -9.00 -10.35
N PHE A 190 7.29 -8.75 -9.56
CA PHE A 190 6.02 -8.14 -9.97
C PHE A 190 5.86 -6.80 -9.25
N LEU A 191 5.63 -5.72 -9.98
CA LEU A 191 5.38 -4.40 -9.41
C LEU A 191 4.07 -3.83 -9.99
N MET A 192 3.17 -3.43 -9.11
CA MET A 192 2.05 -2.56 -9.46
C MET A 192 2.41 -1.12 -9.12
N SER A 193 2.35 -0.23 -10.11
CA SER A 193 2.58 1.22 -9.95
C SER A 193 1.37 1.99 -10.48
N GLU A 194 0.75 2.80 -9.62
CA GLU A 194 -0.54 3.43 -9.87
C GLU A 194 -0.49 4.95 -9.70
N GLY A 195 -0.95 5.66 -10.72
CA GLY A 195 -1.26 7.09 -10.64
C GLY A 195 -2.64 7.34 -10.04
N GLY A 196 -2.91 6.88 -8.81
CA GLY A 196 -4.24 6.91 -8.18
C GLY A 196 -4.86 8.30 -8.05
N SER A 197 -4.06 9.37 -8.09
CA SER A 197 -4.56 10.75 -8.11
C SER A 197 -5.39 11.07 -9.36
N ILE A 198 -5.18 10.38 -10.48
CA ILE A 198 -5.96 10.58 -11.73
C ILE A 198 -7.43 10.19 -11.45
N ASP A 199 -7.64 8.99 -10.93
CA ASP A 199 -8.98 8.52 -10.54
C ASP A 199 -9.64 9.46 -9.53
N LYS A 200 -8.91 9.87 -8.48
CA LYS A 200 -9.45 10.75 -7.43
C LYS A 200 -9.91 12.11 -7.97
N GLN A 201 -9.19 12.69 -8.92
CA GLN A 201 -9.55 13.98 -9.51
C GLN A 201 -10.72 13.87 -10.50
N LEU A 202 -10.93 12.71 -11.12
CA LEU A 202 -12.07 12.50 -12.03
C LEU A 202 -13.39 12.26 -11.28
N HIS A 203 -13.36 12.05 -9.98
CA HIS A 203 -14.53 11.88 -9.11
C HIS A 203 -14.96 13.17 -8.39
N THR A 204 -14.35 14.33 -8.69
CA THR A 204 -14.66 15.63 -8.06
C THR A 204 -15.54 16.51 -8.94
#